data_8a464a239d5af812c5c67add6a8cd738
#
_entry.id   8a464a239d5af812c5c67add6a8cd738
#
_cell.length_a   1.000
_cell.length_b   1.000
_cell.length_c   1.000
_cell.angle_alpha   90.00
_cell.angle_beta   90.00
_cell.angle_gamma   90.00
#
_symmetry.space_group_name_H-M   'P 1'
#
loop_
_entity.id
_entity.type
_entity.pdbx_description
1 polymer ?
#
loop_
_entity_poly.entity_id
_entity_poly.type
_entity_poly.pdbx_seq_one_letter_code
_entity_poly.pdbx_strand_id
1 'polypeptide(L)'
;MTQPKTPHWLVREADVPGYHPANHTGTLNRRLISPETVGARGVEVLLGVIDKGKGALPHAHPGIEQVCYLISGTARAQVQDEWADMGPGDCCYFPPDIPHVFTVTSDEPARLLVIYTPPYEESPDRVIRDFPASPPAA
;
A
#
# COMPACT_ATOMS: atom_id res chain seq x y z
N MET A 1 -0.23 14.04 36.77
CA MET A 1 -1.25 14.33 35.77
C MET A 1 -1.33 13.19 34.78
N THR A 2 -2.49 12.54 34.65
CA THR A 2 -2.67 11.46 33.71
C THR A 2 -2.86 12.01 32.31
N GLN A 3 -2.21 11.38 31.34
CA GLN A 3 -2.44 11.69 29.93
C GLN A 3 -3.88 11.32 29.55
N PRO A 4 -4.55 12.13 28.71
CA PRO A 4 -5.85 11.74 28.21
C PRO A 4 -5.73 10.40 27.45
N LYS A 5 -6.70 9.54 27.66
CA LYS A 5 -6.77 8.29 26.92
C LYS A 5 -6.98 8.61 25.44
N THR A 6 -6.21 7.94 24.55
CA THR A 6 -6.38 8.09 23.12
C THR A 6 -7.78 7.62 22.70
N PRO A 7 -8.57 8.47 22.04
CA PRO A 7 -9.88 8.04 21.54
C PRO A 7 -9.76 6.88 20.58
N HIS A 8 -10.76 6.01 20.53
CA HIS A 8 -10.70 4.81 19.67
C HIS A 8 -10.64 5.12 18.18
N TRP A 9 -11.01 6.34 17.77
CA TRP A 9 -10.97 6.75 16.36
C TRP A 9 -9.64 7.36 15.93
N LEU A 10 -8.69 7.50 16.86
CA LEU A 10 -7.35 8.02 16.58
C LEU A 10 -6.32 6.92 16.71
N VAL A 11 -5.55 6.69 15.67
CA VAL A 11 -4.47 5.70 15.66
C VAL A 11 -3.14 6.42 15.47
N ARG A 12 -2.18 6.15 16.35
CA ARG A 12 -0.82 6.67 16.23
C ARG A 12 0.07 5.59 15.61
N GLU A 13 0.83 5.97 14.61
CA GLU A 13 1.71 5.03 13.91
C GLU A 13 2.59 4.23 14.88
N ALA A 14 3.15 4.89 15.90
CA ALA A 14 4.05 4.26 16.86
C ALA A 14 3.37 3.19 17.72
N ASP A 15 2.05 3.22 17.82
CA ASP A 15 1.29 2.31 18.69
C ASP A 15 0.79 1.05 17.97
N VAL A 16 0.97 0.97 16.66
CA VAL A 16 0.52 -0.21 15.90
C VAL A 16 1.72 -1.05 15.48
N PRO A 17 1.60 -2.40 15.51
CA PRO A 17 2.70 -3.26 15.10
C PRO A 17 2.92 -3.20 13.60
N GLY A 18 4.17 -3.35 13.19
CA GLY A 18 4.51 -3.56 11.80
C GLY A 18 4.37 -5.03 11.42
N TYR A 19 4.09 -5.27 10.15
CA TYR A 19 4.06 -6.63 9.62
C TYR A 19 4.60 -6.66 8.19
N HIS A 20 5.06 -7.83 7.75
CA HIS A 20 5.52 -8.04 6.38
C HIS A 20 4.40 -8.69 5.58
N PRO A 21 3.84 -7.99 4.59
CA PRO A 21 2.73 -8.55 3.83
C PRO A 21 3.17 -9.72 2.95
N ALA A 22 2.25 -10.64 2.71
CA ALA A 22 2.48 -11.78 1.83
C ALA A 22 2.74 -11.30 0.39
N ASN A 23 3.62 -12.00 -0.34
CA ASN A 23 4.00 -11.68 -1.73
C ASN A 23 4.61 -10.30 -1.95
N HIS A 24 4.98 -9.61 -0.87
CA HIS A 24 5.78 -8.40 -0.92
C HIS A 24 7.18 -8.70 -0.41
N THR A 25 8.17 -8.13 -1.04
CA THR A 25 9.55 -8.21 -0.57
C THR A 25 9.99 -6.85 -0.07
N GLY A 26 10.81 -6.84 1.00
CA GLY A 26 11.36 -5.59 1.54
C GLY A 26 10.29 -4.57 1.92
N THR A 27 9.12 -5.02 2.37
CA THR A 27 7.99 -4.15 2.71
C THR A 27 7.62 -4.36 4.17
N LEU A 28 7.48 -3.26 4.91
CA LEU A 28 6.95 -3.24 6.27
C LEU A 28 5.69 -2.37 6.27
N ASN A 29 4.56 -2.95 6.63
CA ASN A 29 3.28 -2.24 6.70
C ASN A 29 2.82 -2.05 8.14
N ARG A 30 2.07 -0.97 8.38
CA ARG A 30 1.34 -0.73 9.62
C ARG A 30 -0.10 -0.40 9.27
N ARG A 31 -1.05 -1.15 9.84
CA ARG A 31 -2.48 -0.87 9.66
C ARG A 31 -2.86 0.29 10.57
N LEU A 32 -3.12 1.43 9.96
CA LEU A 32 -3.57 2.61 10.70
C LEU A 32 -5.08 2.58 10.87
N ILE A 33 -5.82 2.58 9.78
CA ILE A 33 -7.29 2.53 9.80
C ILE A 33 -7.73 1.24 9.14
N SER A 34 -8.51 0.44 9.88
CA SER A 34 -8.97 -0.86 9.39
C SER A 34 -10.15 -1.33 10.24
N PRO A 35 -10.84 -2.40 9.82
CA PRO A 35 -11.84 -3.03 10.70
C PRO A 35 -11.26 -3.46 12.04
N GLU A 36 -10.00 -3.92 12.05
CA GLU A 36 -9.33 -4.40 13.24
C GLU A 36 -8.96 -3.26 14.20
N THR A 37 -8.55 -2.09 13.69
CA THR A 37 -8.09 -1.00 14.55
C THR A 37 -9.22 -0.13 15.09
N VAL A 38 -10.10 0.33 14.22
CA VAL A 38 -11.14 1.30 14.58
C VAL A 38 -12.55 0.86 14.18
N GLY A 39 -12.70 -0.34 13.61
CA GLY A 39 -14.00 -0.81 13.13
C GLY A 39 -14.44 -0.20 11.81
N ALA A 40 -13.52 0.33 11.02
CA ALA A 40 -13.83 0.88 9.71
C ALA A 40 -14.36 -0.21 8.77
N ARG A 41 -15.43 0.06 8.03
CA ARG A 41 -16.05 -0.93 7.14
C ARG A 41 -15.76 -0.69 5.67
N GLY A 42 -15.60 0.56 5.27
CA GLY A 42 -15.48 0.94 3.87
C GLY A 42 -14.06 1.33 3.45
N VAL A 43 -13.12 1.41 4.37
CA VAL A 43 -11.79 1.91 4.09
C VAL A 43 -10.73 1.23 4.95
N GLU A 44 -9.57 1.00 4.36
CA GLU A 44 -8.36 0.59 5.07
C GLU A 44 -7.22 1.52 4.68
N VAL A 45 -6.47 2.00 5.66
CA VAL A 45 -5.30 2.88 5.44
C VAL A 45 -4.09 2.24 6.07
N LEU A 46 -3.08 1.99 5.25
CA LEU A 46 -1.79 1.44 5.68
C LEU A 46 -0.70 2.49 5.50
N LEU A 47 0.30 2.46 6.40
CA LEU A 47 1.58 3.07 6.13
C LEU A 47 2.52 1.97 5.65
N GLY A 48 3.09 2.12 4.46
CA GLY A 48 4.08 1.20 3.90
C GLY A 48 5.46 1.81 3.89
N VAL A 49 6.46 1.01 4.23
CA VAL A 49 7.87 1.34 4.07
C VAL A 49 8.48 0.25 3.19
N ILE A 50 8.98 0.61 2.02
CA ILE A 50 9.42 -0.34 1.00
C ILE A 50 10.84 -0.03 0.59
N ASP A 51 11.71 -1.05 0.60
CA ASP A 51 13.10 -0.93 0.19
C ASP A 51 13.25 -0.83 -1.32
N LYS A 52 14.40 -0.30 -1.78
CA LYS A 52 14.71 -0.15 -3.20
C LYS A 52 14.56 -1.46 -3.98
N GLY A 53 13.92 -1.37 -5.13
CA GLY A 53 13.72 -2.51 -6.03
C GLY A 53 12.73 -3.53 -5.51
N LYS A 54 12.04 -3.24 -4.40
CA LYS A 54 11.14 -4.15 -3.73
C LYS A 54 9.70 -3.69 -3.90
N GLY A 55 8.81 -4.54 -3.51
CA GLY A 55 7.37 -4.34 -3.60
C GLY A 55 6.67 -5.64 -3.95
N ALA A 56 5.41 -5.55 -4.35
CA ALA A 56 4.64 -6.71 -4.75
C ALA A 56 4.92 -7.10 -6.19
N LEU A 57 4.77 -8.39 -6.49
CA LEU A 57 4.65 -8.87 -7.87
C LEU A 57 3.35 -8.32 -8.48
N PRO A 58 3.24 -8.30 -9.83
CA PRO A 58 2.01 -7.85 -10.47
C PRO A 58 0.79 -8.56 -9.90
N HIS A 59 -0.23 -7.77 -9.53
CA HIS A 59 -1.46 -8.30 -8.94
C HIS A 59 -2.61 -7.33 -9.17
N ALA A 60 -3.83 -7.82 -8.95
CA ALA A 60 -5.05 -7.01 -8.99
C ALA A 60 -5.91 -7.33 -7.78
N HIS A 61 -6.75 -6.39 -7.39
CA HIS A 61 -7.71 -6.58 -6.30
C HIS A 61 -9.13 -6.56 -6.85
N PRO A 62 -9.85 -7.70 -6.82
CA PRO A 62 -11.23 -7.73 -7.30
C PRO A 62 -12.12 -6.81 -6.50
N GLY A 63 -12.79 -5.87 -7.19
CA GLY A 63 -13.74 -4.96 -6.57
C GLY A 63 -13.17 -3.96 -5.57
N ILE A 64 -11.86 -3.83 -5.48
CA ILE A 64 -11.20 -2.95 -4.51
C ILE A 64 -10.42 -1.86 -5.25
N GLU A 65 -10.70 -0.62 -4.92
CA GLU A 65 -9.90 0.53 -5.36
C GLU A 65 -8.70 0.68 -4.44
N GLN A 66 -7.54 1.01 -5.00
CA GLN A 66 -6.34 1.27 -4.23
C GLN A 66 -5.76 2.63 -4.62
N VAL A 67 -5.37 3.38 -3.60
CA VAL A 67 -4.68 4.67 -3.77
C VAL A 67 -3.35 4.58 -3.05
N CYS A 68 -2.29 5.09 -3.68
CA CYS A 68 -0.98 5.21 -3.04
C CYS A 68 -0.52 6.66 -3.11
N TYR A 69 -0.25 7.24 -1.94
CA TYR A 69 0.31 8.58 -1.81
C TYR A 69 1.76 8.47 -1.32
N LEU A 70 2.71 8.92 -2.15
CA LEU A 70 4.13 8.83 -1.82
C LEU A 70 4.53 9.98 -0.92
N ILE A 71 5.01 9.64 0.29
CA ILE A 71 5.44 10.63 1.29
C ILE A 71 6.90 10.99 1.08
N SER A 72 7.76 9.97 0.91
CA SER A 72 9.20 10.16 0.70
C SER A 72 9.76 9.03 -0.14
N GLY A 73 10.92 9.28 -0.75
CA GLY A 73 11.52 8.36 -1.70
C GLY A 73 10.98 8.56 -3.10
N THR A 74 11.37 7.69 -4.02
CA THR A 74 10.86 7.67 -5.39
C THR A 74 10.44 6.27 -5.78
N ALA A 75 9.52 6.15 -6.72
CA ALA A 75 8.99 4.87 -7.15
C ALA A 75 8.56 4.92 -8.60
N ARG A 76 8.31 3.75 -9.17
CA ARG A 76 7.66 3.61 -10.47
C ARG A 76 6.37 2.82 -10.27
N ALA A 77 5.27 3.43 -10.70
CA ALA A 77 3.96 2.78 -10.69
C ALA A 77 3.61 2.33 -12.10
N GLN A 78 2.98 1.17 -12.20
CA GLN A 78 2.55 0.62 -13.48
C GLN A 78 1.13 0.08 -13.36
N VAL A 79 0.28 0.45 -14.30
CA VAL A 79 -1.09 -0.08 -14.44
C VAL A 79 -1.19 -0.65 -15.85
N GLN A 80 -1.34 -1.96 -15.93
CA GLN A 80 -1.25 -2.71 -17.20
C GLN A 80 0.10 -2.39 -17.89
N ASP A 81 0.09 -1.80 -19.08
CA ASP A 81 1.28 -1.46 -19.84
C ASP A 81 1.68 0.02 -19.76
N GLU A 82 0.95 0.82 -18.99
CA GLU A 82 1.29 2.22 -18.74
C GLU A 82 2.05 2.35 -17.42
N TRP A 83 3.09 3.18 -17.42
CA TRP A 83 3.89 3.40 -16.21
C TRP A 83 4.28 4.87 -16.07
N ALA A 84 4.59 5.25 -14.82
CA ALA A 84 5.05 6.60 -14.51
C ALA A 84 6.02 6.56 -13.34
N ASP A 85 6.98 7.46 -13.34
CA ASP A 85 7.83 7.71 -12.18
C ASP A 85 7.11 8.65 -11.22
N MET A 86 7.24 8.38 -9.92
CA MET A 86 6.61 9.13 -8.84
C MET A 86 7.65 9.67 -7.88
N GLY A 87 7.43 10.88 -7.39
CA GLY A 87 8.19 11.49 -6.31
C GLY A 87 7.27 11.90 -5.16
N PRO A 88 7.84 12.45 -4.07
CA PRO A 88 7.05 12.88 -2.91
C PRO A 88 5.93 13.84 -3.29
N GLY A 89 4.72 13.57 -2.79
CA GLY A 89 3.54 14.35 -3.09
C GLY A 89 2.72 13.82 -4.25
N ASP A 90 3.23 12.85 -5.01
CA ASP A 90 2.47 12.22 -6.08
C ASP A 90 1.53 11.16 -5.53
N CYS A 91 0.37 11.05 -6.15
CA CYS A 91 -0.67 10.12 -5.74
C CYS A 91 -1.15 9.33 -6.96
N CYS A 92 -1.16 8.01 -6.86
CA CYS A 92 -1.61 7.16 -7.96
C CYS A 92 -2.87 6.37 -7.57
N TYR A 93 -3.60 5.97 -8.59
CA TYR A 93 -4.84 5.22 -8.46
C TYR A 93 -4.73 3.90 -9.21
N PHE A 94 -4.99 2.81 -8.51
CA PHE A 94 -5.06 1.48 -9.09
C PHE A 94 -6.52 1.02 -9.16
N PRO A 95 -7.09 0.92 -10.39
CA PRO A 95 -8.49 0.52 -10.53
C PRO A 95 -8.74 -0.91 -10.05
N PRO A 96 -9.98 -1.24 -9.65
CA PRO A 96 -10.33 -2.64 -9.35
C PRO A 96 -10.09 -3.53 -10.56
N ASP A 97 -9.72 -4.79 -10.30
CA ASP A 97 -9.61 -5.85 -11.28
C ASP A 97 -8.48 -5.69 -12.31
N ILE A 98 -7.71 -4.60 -12.23
CA ILE A 98 -6.66 -4.28 -13.20
C ILE A 98 -5.29 -4.55 -12.59
N PRO A 99 -4.39 -5.28 -13.28
CA PRO A 99 -3.05 -5.54 -12.76
C PRO A 99 -2.25 -4.27 -12.55
N HIS A 100 -1.56 -4.19 -11.42
CA HIS A 100 -0.71 -3.05 -11.10
C HIS A 100 0.56 -3.50 -10.37
N VAL A 101 1.57 -2.65 -10.42
CA VAL A 101 2.86 -2.85 -9.74
C VAL A 101 3.33 -1.50 -9.20
N PHE A 102 3.97 -1.53 -8.05
CA PHE A 102 4.63 -0.37 -7.46
C PHE A 102 6.03 -0.79 -7.04
N THR A 103 7.06 -0.16 -7.59
CA THR A 103 8.46 -0.52 -7.34
C THR A 103 9.23 0.70 -6.89
N VAL A 104 9.93 0.59 -5.76
CA VAL A 104 10.74 1.69 -5.23
C VAL A 104 12.04 1.82 -6.02
N THR A 105 12.37 3.03 -6.42
CA THR A 105 13.55 3.34 -7.24
C THR A 105 14.62 4.12 -6.48
N SER A 106 14.28 4.77 -5.37
CA SER A 106 15.25 5.50 -4.54
C SER A 106 16.15 4.54 -3.74
N ASP A 107 17.35 5.00 -3.39
CA ASP A 107 18.25 4.23 -2.53
C ASP A 107 17.70 4.10 -1.11
N GLU A 108 17.08 5.18 -0.60
CA GLU A 108 16.37 5.13 0.68
C GLU A 108 15.04 4.42 0.52
N PRO A 109 14.54 3.75 1.58
CA PRO A 109 13.19 3.19 1.55
C PRO A 109 12.15 4.27 1.27
N ALA A 110 11.16 3.94 0.47
CA ALA A 110 10.01 4.82 0.25
C ALA A 110 9.00 4.68 1.38
N ARG A 111 8.39 5.79 1.76
CA ARG A 111 7.26 5.81 2.72
C ARG A 111 6.03 6.26 1.96
N LEU A 112 4.96 5.52 2.11
CA LEU A 112 3.72 5.81 1.38
C LEU A 112 2.50 5.44 2.22
N LEU A 113 1.40 6.16 1.98
CA LEU A 113 0.09 5.75 2.44
C LEU A 113 -0.55 4.90 1.35
N VAL A 114 -1.12 3.77 1.75
CA VAL A 114 -1.88 2.89 0.87
C VAL A 114 -3.30 2.85 1.39
N ILE A 115 -4.26 3.11 0.52
CA ILE A 115 -5.67 3.19 0.88
C ILE A 115 -6.44 2.19 0.02
N TYR A 116 -7.20 1.32 0.66
CA TYR A 116 -8.09 0.35 0.01
C TYR A 116 -9.55 0.67 0.33
N THR A 117 -10.41 0.63 -0.67
CA THR A 117 -11.85 0.78 -0.51
C THR A 117 -12.59 -0.25 -1.36
N PRO A 118 -13.29 -1.24 -0.75
CA PRO A 118 -13.33 -1.60 0.67
C PRO A 118 -12.00 -2.18 1.19
N PRO A 119 -11.90 -2.46 2.50
CA PRO A 119 -10.68 -3.03 3.07
C PRO A 119 -10.24 -4.33 2.38
N TYR A 120 -8.94 -4.42 2.14
CA TYR A 120 -8.32 -5.63 1.59
C TYR A 120 -8.03 -6.68 2.67
N GLU A 121 -7.51 -6.26 3.83
CA GLU A 121 -7.18 -7.08 5.00
C GLU A 121 -6.26 -8.28 4.70
N GLU A 122 -5.46 -8.21 3.64
CA GLU A 122 -4.60 -9.31 3.17
C GLU A 122 -5.39 -10.60 2.85
N SER A 123 -6.69 -10.48 2.55
CA SER A 123 -7.52 -11.63 2.25
C SER A 123 -7.14 -12.25 0.91
N PRO A 124 -6.87 -13.58 0.84
CA PRO A 124 -6.56 -14.25 -0.42
C PRO A 124 -7.67 -14.13 -1.48
N ASP A 125 -8.92 -13.95 -1.04
CA ASP A 125 -10.06 -13.82 -1.95
C ASP A 125 -10.13 -12.45 -2.60
N ARG A 126 -9.33 -11.48 -2.14
CA ARG A 126 -9.36 -10.10 -2.60
C ARG A 126 -8.13 -9.71 -3.39
N VAL A 127 -7.39 -10.69 -3.89
CA VAL A 127 -6.20 -10.44 -4.72
C VAL A 127 -6.09 -11.50 -5.80
N ILE A 128 -5.75 -11.06 -7.02
CA ILE A 128 -5.42 -11.93 -8.16
C ILE A 128 -3.94 -11.70 -8.45
N ARG A 129 -3.14 -12.78 -8.46
CA ARG A 129 -1.68 -12.71 -8.63
C ARG A 129 -1.16 -13.43 -9.87
N ASP A 130 -2.04 -14.02 -10.65
CA ASP A 130 -1.68 -14.85 -11.80
C ASP A 130 -1.48 -13.99 -13.05
N PHE A 131 -0.51 -13.11 -12.98
CA PHE A 131 -0.11 -12.25 -14.09
C PHE A 131 1.38 -12.42 -14.37
N PRO A 132 1.79 -12.45 -15.64
CA PRO A 132 3.21 -12.41 -15.96
C PRO A 132 3.81 -11.06 -15.53
N ALA A 133 5.06 -11.09 -15.02
CA ALA A 133 5.78 -9.87 -14.73
C ALA A 133 6.09 -9.15 -16.03
N SER A 134 5.67 -7.88 -16.12
CA SER A 134 6.00 -7.02 -17.27
C SER A 134 7.15 -6.09 -16.86
N PRO A 135 8.25 -6.02 -17.66
CA PRO A 135 9.28 -5.06 -17.37
C PRO A 135 8.72 -3.63 -17.57
N PRO A 136 9.17 -2.65 -16.76
CA PRO A 136 8.81 -1.26 -17.01
C PRO A 136 9.28 -0.86 -18.40
N ALA A 137 8.52 -0.01 -19.08
CA ALA A 137 8.94 0.54 -20.36
C ALA A 137 10.23 1.34 -20.17
N ALA A 138 11.11 1.24 -21.14
CA ALA A 138 12.39 1.95 -21.10
C ALA A 138 12.19 3.47 -21.25
#